data_c00ff7d40f09ee7adec6a176988d8afb
#
_entry.id   c00ff7d40f09ee7adec6a176988d8afb
#
_cell.length_a   1.000
_cell.length_b   1.000
_cell.length_c   1.000
_cell.angle_alpha   90.00
_cell.angle_beta   90.00
_cell.angle_gamma   90.00
#
_symmetry.space_group_name_H-M   'P 1'
#
loop_
_entity.id
_entity.type
_entity.pdbx_description
1 polymer ?
#
loop_
_entity_poly.entity_id
_entity_poly.type
_entity_poly.pdbx_seq_one_letter_code
_entity_poly.pdbx_strand_id
1 'polypeptide(L)'
;QFSDKYGYELGVPVNWSAYEDIAEFFSNDVGEIDGQTVYGHMDYGKKDPSLGWRFTDAWLSMAGAGDKGIPNGLPVDEWGLRVDGCRPVGSTVERGGATDGPAAVYSVTKYVDWLQRYAPPEAAGMVFSEAGPVPAQGNIAQQIFWYTTFTADMVLPGLPVMNDDGTPKWRMAPSPHGAYWEEGQKLGYQDTGAWTLMKSTPVDRAKAAWLYAQFVTSKTVSLKKSHVGLTIIRDSDIRHESFSERSVELGGL
;
A
#
# COMPACT_ATOMS: atom_id res chain seq x y z
N GLN A 1 -28.98 -5.67 -0.75
CA GLN A 1 -28.27 -6.82 -0.13
C GLN A 1 -27.20 -6.36 0.86
N PHE A 2 -26.17 -5.59 0.40
CA PHE A 2 -25.12 -5.10 1.29
C PHE A 2 -25.70 -4.22 2.39
N SER A 3 -26.47 -3.19 2.02
CA SER A 3 -27.08 -2.25 2.97
C SER A 3 -28.04 -2.95 3.93
N ASP A 4 -28.76 -3.98 3.47
CA ASP A 4 -29.67 -4.75 4.32
C ASP A 4 -28.91 -5.56 5.41
N LYS A 5 -27.69 -6.02 5.08
CA LYS A 5 -26.86 -6.81 6.00
C LYS A 5 -26.09 -5.96 6.98
N TYR A 6 -25.44 -4.88 6.50
CA TYR A 6 -24.49 -4.10 7.30
C TYR A 6 -25.05 -2.75 7.77
N GLY A 7 -26.20 -2.32 7.28
CA GLY A 7 -26.88 -1.10 7.74
C GLY A 7 -26.35 0.21 7.16
N TYR A 8 -25.47 0.13 6.14
CA TYR A 8 -24.96 1.28 5.40
C TYR A 8 -24.71 0.96 3.93
N GLU A 9 -24.60 1.97 3.08
CA GLU A 9 -24.40 1.79 1.65
C GLU A 9 -22.97 1.32 1.32
N LEU A 10 -22.85 0.45 0.30
CA LEU A 10 -21.57 0.02 -0.23
C LEU A 10 -20.82 1.22 -0.81
N GLY A 11 -19.60 1.44 -0.35
CA GLY A 11 -18.78 2.57 -0.77
C GLY A 11 -17.30 2.39 -0.42
N VAL A 12 -16.55 3.49 -0.38
CA VAL A 12 -15.14 3.47 0.00
C VAL A 12 -15.00 3.16 1.49
N PRO A 13 -14.27 2.10 1.88
CA PRO A 13 -14.07 1.78 3.29
C PRO A 13 -13.13 2.78 3.95
N VAL A 14 -13.61 3.51 4.95
CA VAL A 14 -12.80 4.49 5.70
C VAL A 14 -12.01 3.88 6.84
N ASN A 15 -12.42 2.72 7.32
CA ASN A 15 -11.77 1.97 8.40
C ASN A 15 -11.76 0.47 8.12
N TRP A 16 -11.03 -0.28 8.96
CA TRP A 16 -10.87 -1.72 8.77
C TRP A 16 -12.15 -2.52 8.99
N SER A 17 -13.08 -2.04 9.80
CA SER A 17 -14.37 -2.71 9.95
C SER A 17 -15.17 -2.65 8.64
N ALA A 18 -15.28 -1.46 8.03
CA ALA A 18 -15.94 -1.31 6.74
C ALA A 18 -15.23 -2.08 5.62
N TYR A 19 -13.89 -2.13 5.65
CA TYR A 19 -13.11 -2.93 4.69
C TYR A 19 -13.42 -4.42 4.85
N GLU A 20 -13.49 -4.92 6.08
CA GLU A 20 -13.82 -6.32 6.38
C GLU A 20 -15.25 -6.68 5.98
N ASP A 21 -16.23 -5.82 6.24
CA ASP A 21 -17.62 -6.02 5.82
C ASP A 21 -17.71 -6.18 4.30
N ILE A 22 -17.01 -5.35 3.54
CA ILE A 22 -16.95 -5.46 2.08
C ILE A 22 -16.23 -6.75 1.66
N ALA A 23 -15.13 -7.09 2.31
CA ALA A 23 -14.38 -8.31 2.02
C ALA A 23 -15.24 -9.56 2.26
N GLU A 24 -15.93 -9.61 3.38
CA GLU A 24 -16.86 -10.69 3.72
C GLU A 24 -18.00 -10.78 2.72
N PHE A 25 -18.63 -9.66 2.39
CA PHE A 25 -19.75 -9.61 1.47
C PHE A 25 -19.39 -10.20 0.10
N PHE A 26 -18.29 -9.78 -0.50
CA PHE A 26 -17.89 -10.29 -1.81
C PHE A 26 -17.44 -11.75 -1.76
N SER A 27 -16.73 -12.16 -0.72
CA SER A 27 -16.26 -13.54 -0.61
C SER A 27 -17.37 -14.55 -0.25
N ASN A 28 -18.32 -14.17 0.63
CA ASN A 28 -19.27 -15.12 1.22
C ASN A 28 -20.69 -14.95 0.69
N ASP A 29 -21.17 -13.71 0.50
CA ASP A 29 -22.55 -13.46 0.10
C ASP A 29 -22.69 -13.39 -1.44
N VAL A 30 -21.72 -12.80 -2.13
CA VAL A 30 -21.65 -12.79 -3.60
C VAL A 30 -21.03 -14.10 -4.09
N GLY A 31 -19.83 -14.41 -3.67
CA GLY A 31 -19.09 -15.65 -3.94
C GLY A 31 -18.70 -15.86 -5.39
N GLU A 32 -19.56 -15.54 -6.34
CA GLU A 32 -19.36 -15.75 -7.78
C GLU A 32 -20.05 -14.66 -8.62
N ILE A 33 -19.37 -14.22 -9.66
CA ILE A 33 -19.92 -13.32 -10.70
C ILE A 33 -19.57 -13.90 -12.07
N ASP A 34 -20.56 -14.09 -12.93
CA ASP A 34 -20.42 -14.62 -14.29
C ASP A 34 -19.64 -15.95 -14.39
N GLY A 35 -19.79 -16.83 -13.39
CA GLY A 35 -19.11 -18.13 -13.33
C GLY A 35 -17.68 -18.06 -12.80
N GLN A 36 -17.22 -16.90 -12.32
CA GLN A 36 -15.91 -16.69 -11.73
C GLN A 36 -16.01 -16.44 -10.22
N THR A 37 -15.27 -17.19 -9.43
CA THR A 37 -15.18 -16.97 -7.98
C THR A 37 -14.62 -15.58 -7.69
N VAL A 38 -15.29 -14.84 -6.79
CA VAL A 38 -14.91 -13.50 -6.37
C VAL A 38 -14.35 -13.55 -4.96
N TYR A 39 -13.29 -12.79 -4.76
CA TYR A 39 -12.62 -12.62 -3.47
C TYR A 39 -12.73 -11.18 -3.00
N GLY A 40 -13.00 -11.00 -1.73
CA GLY A 40 -13.17 -9.67 -1.15
C GLY A 40 -11.88 -8.94 -0.84
N HIS A 41 -10.74 -9.64 -0.81
CA HIS A 41 -9.44 -9.11 -0.45
C HIS A 41 -8.32 -9.74 -1.27
N MET A 42 -7.21 -9.03 -1.42
CA MET A 42 -5.95 -9.56 -1.96
C MET A 42 -4.76 -8.96 -1.25
N ASP A 43 -3.85 -9.80 -0.82
CA ASP A 43 -2.52 -9.46 -0.32
C ASP A 43 -1.60 -10.68 -0.51
N TYR A 44 -0.40 -10.71 0.08
CA TYR A 44 0.55 -11.81 -0.05
C TYR A 44 1.08 -12.27 1.31
N GLY A 45 1.44 -13.57 1.42
CA GLY A 45 1.79 -14.16 2.71
C GLY A 45 3.06 -14.99 2.75
N LYS A 46 3.78 -15.11 1.62
CA LYS A 46 4.99 -15.92 1.56
C LYS A 46 6.08 -15.36 2.47
N LYS A 47 6.76 -16.22 3.20
CA LYS A 47 7.92 -15.85 4.02
C LYS A 47 9.06 -15.36 3.15
N ASP A 48 9.12 -14.06 2.95
CA ASP A 48 10.06 -13.34 2.10
C ASP A 48 10.37 -11.97 2.75
N PRO A 49 11.54 -11.36 2.51
CA PRO A 49 11.87 -10.03 3.06
C PRO A 49 10.82 -8.96 2.78
N SER A 50 10.13 -9.03 1.64
CA SER A 50 9.08 -8.06 1.30
C SER A 50 7.88 -8.09 2.24
N LEU A 51 7.56 -9.25 2.83
CA LEU A 51 6.49 -9.37 3.81
C LEU A 51 6.81 -8.57 5.08
N GLY A 52 8.08 -8.54 5.49
CA GLY A 52 8.52 -7.79 6.65
C GLY A 52 8.23 -6.30 6.50
N TRP A 53 8.68 -5.65 5.43
CA TRP A 53 8.39 -4.22 5.24
C TRP A 53 6.96 -3.94 4.81
N ARG A 54 6.31 -4.84 4.13
CA ARG A 54 4.87 -4.72 3.90
C ARG A 54 4.12 -4.53 5.20
N PHE A 55 4.44 -5.36 6.20
CA PHE A 55 3.79 -5.34 7.48
C PHE A 55 4.20 -4.12 8.31
N THR A 56 5.50 -3.86 8.48
CA THR A 56 6.00 -2.78 9.34
C THR A 56 5.66 -1.39 8.81
N ASP A 57 5.80 -1.17 7.52
CA ASP A 57 5.65 0.16 6.94
C ASP A 57 4.18 0.53 6.64
N ALA A 58 3.36 -0.46 6.30
CA ALA A 58 1.96 -0.23 5.94
C ALA A 58 0.99 -0.63 7.06
N TRP A 59 0.93 -1.91 7.38
CA TRP A 59 -0.10 -2.44 8.27
C TRP A 59 -0.01 -1.95 9.71
N LEU A 60 1.18 -1.88 10.29
CA LEU A 60 1.35 -1.29 11.63
C LEU A 60 0.94 0.18 11.66
N SER A 61 1.32 0.93 10.64
CA SER A 61 0.95 2.34 10.53
C SER A 61 -0.57 2.52 10.39
N MET A 62 -1.21 1.74 9.51
CA MET A 62 -2.68 1.77 9.35
C MET A 62 -3.41 1.33 10.61
N ALA A 63 -2.86 0.43 11.40
CA ALA A 63 -3.44 0.03 12.68
C ALA A 63 -3.34 1.09 13.77
N GLY A 64 -2.48 2.11 13.58
CA GLY A 64 -2.23 3.16 14.55
C GLY A 64 -1.04 2.86 15.48
N ALA A 65 -0.23 1.85 15.17
CA ALA A 65 0.97 1.58 15.95
C ALA A 65 1.94 2.77 15.90
N GLY A 66 2.38 3.25 17.07
CA GLY A 66 3.22 4.43 17.20
C GLY A 66 2.46 5.77 17.24
N ASP A 67 1.15 5.78 17.12
CA ASP A 67 0.34 6.98 17.30
C ASP A 67 0.26 7.40 18.78
N LYS A 68 0.06 8.70 18.98
CA LYS A 68 -0.10 9.27 20.32
C LYS A 68 -1.31 8.64 21.02
N GLY A 69 -1.11 8.25 22.28
CA GLY A 69 -2.16 7.62 23.08
C GLY A 69 -2.23 6.10 22.95
N ILE A 70 -1.52 5.48 22.04
CA ILE A 70 -1.45 4.03 21.94
C ILE A 70 -0.64 3.45 23.11
N PRO A 71 -1.09 2.35 23.73
CA PRO A 71 -0.46 1.79 24.94
C PRO A 71 1.02 1.46 24.83
N ASN A 72 1.51 1.13 23.66
CA ASN A 72 2.92 0.85 23.40
C ASN A 72 3.77 2.11 23.12
N GLY A 73 3.17 3.28 23.25
CA GLY A 73 3.88 4.54 23.27
C GLY A 73 4.36 5.06 21.91
N LEU A 74 4.89 6.28 21.97
CA LEU A 74 5.54 6.90 20.81
C LEU A 74 7.02 6.50 20.74
N PRO A 75 7.61 6.48 19.54
CA PRO A 75 9.06 6.48 19.39
C PRO A 75 9.68 7.60 20.22
N VAL A 76 10.84 7.35 20.83
CA VAL A 76 11.52 8.36 21.69
C VAL A 76 12.10 9.52 20.89
N ASP A 77 12.28 9.34 19.60
CA ASP A 77 12.63 10.39 18.66
C ASP A 77 11.56 10.53 17.55
N GLU A 78 11.52 11.71 16.93
CA GLU A 78 10.53 12.02 15.88
C GLU A 78 10.66 11.18 14.60
N TRP A 79 11.79 10.50 14.43
CA TRP A 79 12.10 9.68 13.27
C TRP A 79 11.86 8.18 13.50
N GLY A 80 11.58 7.77 14.74
CA GLY A 80 11.50 6.36 15.11
C GLY A 80 12.85 5.63 15.03
N LEU A 81 13.92 6.32 14.68
CA LEU A 81 15.27 5.79 14.57
C LEU A 81 16.11 6.24 15.76
N ARG A 82 16.71 5.30 16.45
CA ARG A 82 17.62 5.60 17.55
C ARG A 82 19.06 5.37 17.16
N VAL A 83 19.87 6.31 17.53
CA VAL A 83 21.31 6.27 17.27
C VAL A 83 22.05 6.50 18.59
N ASP A 84 22.94 5.59 18.93
CA ASP A 84 23.89 5.74 20.04
C ASP A 84 25.32 5.68 19.47
N GLY A 85 26.09 6.73 19.62
CA GLY A 85 27.45 6.82 19.08
C GLY A 85 27.53 6.53 17.60
N CYS A 86 26.64 7.09 16.78
CA CYS A 86 26.52 6.86 15.32
C CYS A 86 26.18 5.40 14.94
N ARG A 87 25.66 4.62 15.87
CA ARG A 87 25.18 3.26 15.61
C ARG A 87 23.68 3.18 15.79
N PRO A 88 22.92 2.64 14.82
CA PRO A 88 21.52 2.35 15.03
C PRO A 88 21.34 1.36 16.19
N VAL A 89 20.49 1.69 17.14
CA VAL A 89 20.09 0.80 18.22
C VAL A 89 18.67 0.32 17.97
N GLY A 90 18.45 -0.97 18.19
CA GLY A 90 17.14 -1.59 17.94
C GLY A 90 16.02 -0.94 18.76
N SER A 91 14.80 -0.97 18.24
CA SER A 91 13.61 -0.60 18.98
C SER A 91 13.22 -1.69 19.98
N THR A 92 12.83 -1.27 21.19
CA THR A 92 12.15 -2.10 22.16
C THR A 92 10.90 -1.37 22.63
N VAL A 93 9.96 -2.07 23.27
CA VAL A 93 8.74 -1.44 23.82
C VAL A 93 9.10 -0.34 24.81
N GLU A 94 10.08 -0.55 25.67
CA GLU A 94 10.54 0.45 26.66
C GLU A 94 11.12 1.71 25.99
N ARG A 95 11.57 1.56 24.76
CA ARG A 95 12.12 2.68 23.96
C ARG A 95 11.16 3.20 22.89
N GLY A 96 9.88 2.84 22.96
CA GLY A 96 8.85 3.27 22.04
C GLY A 96 8.71 2.40 20.79
N GLY A 97 9.26 1.18 20.79
CA GLY A 97 8.99 0.18 19.76
C GLY A 97 7.55 -0.31 19.86
N ALA A 98 6.91 -0.57 18.72
CA ALA A 98 5.47 -0.83 18.64
C ALA A 98 5.11 -2.21 18.07
N THR A 99 6.09 -3.12 17.92
CA THR A 99 5.89 -4.38 17.19
C THR A 99 5.25 -5.51 17.99
N ASP A 100 5.09 -5.35 19.29
CA ASP A 100 4.45 -6.31 20.19
C ASP A 100 3.32 -5.70 21.03
N GLY A 101 2.96 -4.47 20.76
CA GLY A 101 1.85 -3.78 21.42
C GLY A 101 0.48 -4.18 20.85
N PRO A 102 -0.62 -3.71 21.51
CA PRO A 102 -2.00 -4.07 21.11
C PRO A 102 -2.32 -3.78 19.64
N ALA A 103 -1.89 -2.64 19.12
CA ALA A 103 -2.12 -2.29 17.72
C ALA A 103 -1.38 -3.23 16.76
N ALA A 104 -0.17 -3.67 17.09
CA ALA A 104 0.58 -4.62 16.30
C ALA A 104 -0.06 -6.00 16.30
N VAL A 105 -0.47 -6.50 17.45
CA VAL A 105 -1.20 -7.77 17.57
C VAL A 105 -2.50 -7.75 16.78
N TYR A 106 -3.27 -6.67 16.89
CA TYR A 106 -4.48 -6.45 16.11
C TYR A 106 -4.19 -6.46 14.60
N SER A 107 -3.15 -5.76 14.17
CA SER A 107 -2.74 -5.68 12.77
C SER A 107 -2.36 -7.05 12.19
N VAL A 108 -1.50 -7.82 12.90
CA VAL A 108 -1.13 -9.17 12.45
C VAL A 108 -2.34 -10.09 12.38
N THR A 109 -3.21 -10.01 13.38
CA THR A 109 -4.43 -10.82 13.43
C THR A 109 -5.31 -10.55 12.21
N LYS A 110 -5.59 -9.29 11.90
CA LYS A 110 -6.38 -8.92 10.73
C LYS A 110 -5.71 -9.30 9.40
N TYR A 111 -4.40 -9.12 9.30
CA TYR A 111 -3.64 -9.51 8.10
C TYR A 111 -3.79 -11.00 7.80
N VAL A 112 -3.56 -11.84 8.80
CA VAL A 112 -3.64 -13.30 8.65
C VAL A 112 -5.08 -13.75 8.41
N ASP A 113 -6.03 -13.21 9.17
CA ASP A 113 -7.44 -13.59 9.08
C ASP A 113 -8.01 -13.24 7.69
N TRP A 114 -7.78 -12.03 7.19
CA TRP A 114 -8.29 -11.62 5.89
C TRP A 114 -7.65 -12.39 4.73
N LEU A 115 -6.34 -12.67 4.84
CA LEU A 115 -5.66 -13.48 3.84
C LEU A 115 -6.20 -14.91 3.77
N GLN A 116 -6.62 -15.47 4.91
CA GLN A 116 -7.18 -16.83 4.98
C GLN A 116 -8.66 -16.89 4.57
N ARG A 117 -9.44 -15.86 4.91
CA ARG A 117 -10.89 -15.89 4.75
C ARG A 117 -11.38 -15.28 3.45
N TYR A 118 -10.70 -14.27 2.94
CA TYR A 118 -11.22 -13.40 1.89
C TYR A 118 -10.35 -13.30 0.65
N ALA A 119 -9.12 -13.82 0.69
CA ALA A 119 -8.20 -13.81 -0.45
C ALA A 119 -8.20 -15.16 -1.20
N PRO A 120 -7.71 -15.18 -2.46
CA PRO A 120 -7.46 -16.43 -3.17
C PRO A 120 -6.57 -17.37 -2.33
N PRO A 121 -6.84 -18.69 -2.32
CA PRO A 121 -6.08 -19.65 -1.50
C PRO A 121 -4.57 -19.62 -1.72
N GLU A 122 -4.13 -19.31 -2.94
CA GLU A 122 -2.73 -19.21 -3.33
C GLU A 122 -2.02 -17.94 -2.79
N ALA A 123 -2.78 -16.93 -2.38
CA ALA A 123 -2.25 -15.62 -1.93
C ALA A 123 -1.26 -15.76 -0.77
N ALA A 124 -1.50 -16.68 0.16
CA ALA A 124 -0.60 -16.96 1.28
C ALA A 124 0.79 -17.48 0.84
N GLY A 125 0.91 -18.03 -0.36
CA GLY A 125 2.15 -18.50 -0.97
C GLY A 125 2.83 -17.52 -1.91
N MET A 126 2.24 -16.36 -2.17
CA MET A 126 2.73 -15.36 -3.10
C MET A 126 3.71 -14.38 -2.45
N VAL A 127 4.58 -13.78 -3.28
CA VAL A 127 5.38 -12.60 -2.96
C VAL A 127 4.76 -11.36 -3.58
N PHE A 128 5.29 -10.19 -3.26
CA PHE A 128 4.86 -8.88 -3.75
C PHE A 128 4.57 -8.84 -5.27
N SER A 129 5.52 -9.29 -6.08
CA SER A 129 5.42 -9.22 -7.55
C SER A 129 4.40 -10.20 -8.14
N GLU A 130 4.01 -11.22 -7.41
CA GLU A 130 2.99 -12.19 -7.81
C GLU A 130 1.58 -11.71 -7.43
N ALA A 131 1.44 -11.10 -6.27
CA ALA A 131 0.15 -10.65 -5.73
C ALA A 131 -0.36 -9.35 -6.37
N GLY A 132 0.53 -8.43 -6.74
CA GLY A 132 0.17 -7.13 -7.29
C GLY A 132 -0.72 -7.18 -8.53
N PRO A 133 -0.39 -8.01 -9.54
CA PRO A 133 -1.19 -8.14 -10.76
C PRO A 133 -2.51 -8.91 -10.61
N VAL A 134 -2.75 -9.62 -9.51
CA VAL A 134 -3.93 -10.50 -9.37
C VAL A 134 -5.25 -9.76 -9.56
N PRO A 135 -5.47 -8.55 -9.01
CA PRO A 135 -6.74 -7.83 -9.21
C PRO A 135 -7.06 -7.50 -10.66
N ALA A 136 -6.06 -7.46 -11.55
CA ALA A 136 -6.28 -7.27 -12.98
C ALA A 136 -7.13 -8.36 -13.64
N GLN A 137 -7.29 -9.52 -12.98
CA GLN A 137 -8.16 -10.61 -13.44
C GLN A 137 -9.65 -10.30 -13.27
N GLY A 138 -10.00 -9.25 -12.53
CA GLY A 138 -11.38 -8.77 -12.38
C GLY A 138 -12.21 -9.47 -11.30
N ASN A 139 -11.60 -10.34 -10.51
CA ASN A 139 -12.28 -11.14 -9.48
C ASN A 139 -11.90 -10.76 -8.04
N ILE A 140 -11.23 -9.64 -7.84
CA ILE A 140 -10.88 -9.10 -6.53
C ILE A 140 -11.69 -7.82 -6.29
N ALA A 141 -12.46 -7.77 -5.21
CA ALA A 141 -13.30 -6.62 -4.91
C ALA A 141 -12.50 -5.42 -4.41
N GLN A 142 -11.47 -5.65 -3.58
CA GLN A 142 -10.63 -4.59 -3.05
C GLN A 142 -9.24 -5.11 -2.68
N GLN A 143 -8.27 -4.19 -2.69
CA GLN A 143 -6.89 -4.47 -2.31
C GLN A 143 -6.27 -3.23 -1.63
N ILE A 144 -5.58 -3.42 -0.53
CA ILE A 144 -4.69 -2.41 0.05
C ILE A 144 -3.30 -2.67 -0.50
N PHE A 145 -2.82 -1.80 -1.40
CA PHE A 145 -1.54 -2.03 -2.06
C PHE A 145 -0.89 -0.71 -2.50
N TRP A 146 0.28 -0.77 -3.14
CA TRP A 146 0.94 0.42 -3.68
C TRP A 146 0.22 0.90 -4.95
N TYR A 147 -0.08 2.19 -5.02
CA TYR A 147 -0.75 2.77 -6.18
C TYR A 147 0.02 2.56 -7.49
N THR A 148 1.35 2.46 -7.42
CA THR A 148 2.20 2.19 -8.59
C THR A 148 1.92 0.83 -9.24
N THR A 149 1.45 -0.16 -8.49
CA THR A 149 0.99 -1.43 -9.03
C THR A 149 -0.32 -1.26 -9.79
N PHE A 150 -1.28 -0.55 -9.22
CA PHE A 150 -2.56 -0.28 -9.89
C PHE A 150 -2.37 0.45 -11.20
N THR A 151 -1.53 1.47 -11.22
CA THR A 151 -1.28 2.27 -12.41
C THR A 151 -0.36 1.60 -13.45
N ALA A 152 0.37 0.56 -13.10
CA ALA A 152 1.20 -0.20 -14.03
C ALA A 152 0.49 -1.44 -14.59
N ASP A 153 -0.14 -2.24 -13.73
CA ASP A 153 -0.62 -3.57 -14.06
C ASP A 153 -2.13 -3.61 -14.38
N MET A 154 -2.91 -2.64 -13.90
CA MET A 154 -4.37 -2.65 -13.98
C MET A 154 -4.96 -1.69 -15.02
N VAL A 155 -4.14 -1.09 -15.86
CA VAL A 155 -4.57 -0.12 -16.90
C VAL A 155 -4.30 -0.61 -18.34
N LEU A 156 -3.86 -1.85 -18.48
CA LEU A 156 -3.55 -2.39 -19.81
C LEU A 156 -4.83 -2.66 -20.59
N PRO A 157 -4.88 -2.30 -21.90
CA PRO A 157 -6.05 -2.56 -22.72
C PRO A 157 -6.43 -4.04 -22.77
N GLY A 158 -7.72 -4.33 -22.73
CA GLY A 158 -8.24 -5.69 -22.83
C GLY A 158 -8.29 -6.46 -21.51
N LEU A 159 -7.85 -5.86 -20.41
CA LEU A 159 -8.03 -6.46 -19.09
C LEU A 159 -9.50 -6.43 -18.66
N PRO A 160 -9.99 -7.46 -17.91
CA PRO A 160 -11.34 -7.48 -17.36
C PRO A 160 -11.72 -6.25 -16.52
N VAL A 161 -10.72 -5.61 -15.90
CA VAL A 161 -10.86 -4.40 -15.07
C VAL A 161 -10.88 -3.10 -15.86
N MET A 162 -10.87 -3.17 -17.19
CA MET A 162 -10.96 -2.01 -18.08
C MET A 162 -12.27 -2.01 -18.84
N ASN A 163 -12.82 -0.83 -19.11
CA ASN A 163 -13.92 -0.62 -20.01
C ASN A 163 -13.43 -0.57 -21.47
N ASP A 164 -14.34 -0.76 -22.42
CA ASP A 164 -14.00 -0.71 -23.86
C ASP A 164 -13.51 0.67 -24.30
N ASP A 165 -13.89 1.73 -23.61
CA ASP A 165 -13.44 3.10 -23.84
C ASP A 165 -12.04 3.41 -23.27
N GLY A 166 -11.40 2.42 -22.64
CA GLY A 166 -10.08 2.55 -22.03
C GLY A 166 -10.08 3.12 -20.61
N THR A 167 -11.25 3.36 -20.02
CA THR A 167 -11.33 3.80 -18.62
C THR A 167 -11.30 2.61 -17.65
N PRO A 168 -10.69 2.74 -16.45
CA PRO A 168 -10.68 1.66 -15.47
C PRO A 168 -12.05 1.51 -14.76
N LYS A 169 -12.43 0.27 -14.52
CA LYS A 169 -13.61 -0.08 -13.68
C LYS A 169 -13.34 0.11 -12.19
N TRP A 170 -12.09 0.08 -11.79
CA TRP A 170 -11.64 0.26 -10.40
C TRP A 170 -11.40 1.73 -10.08
N ARG A 171 -11.30 2.02 -8.80
CA ARG A 171 -10.96 3.36 -8.29
C ARG A 171 -9.95 3.22 -7.16
N MET A 172 -9.06 4.20 -7.04
CA MET A 172 -8.19 4.35 -5.88
C MET A 172 -8.89 5.16 -4.79
N ALA A 173 -8.60 4.82 -3.56
CA ALA A 173 -9.07 5.53 -2.38
C ALA A 173 -7.95 5.62 -1.34
N PRO A 174 -8.04 6.54 -0.37
CA PRO A 174 -7.15 6.52 0.78
C PRO A 174 -7.21 5.19 1.52
N SER A 175 -6.08 4.74 2.08
CA SER A 175 -6.04 3.50 2.86
C SER A 175 -6.94 3.60 4.10
N PRO A 176 -7.73 2.57 4.41
CA PRO A 176 -8.56 2.54 5.61
C PRO A 176 -7.70 2.43 6.87
N HIS A 177 -8.14 3.04 7.97
CA HIS A 177 -7.43 2.99 9.23
C HIS A 177 -7.94 1.88 10.17
N GLY A 178 -7.07 1.35 11.03
CA GLY A 178 -7.42 0.40 12.08
C GLY A 178 -8.03 1.06 13.31
N ALA A 179 -8.35 0.23 14.32
CA ALA A 179 -9.10 0.67 15.50
C ALA A 179 -8.33 1.60 16.45
N TYR A 180 -7.01 1.64 16.35
CA TYR A 180 -6.16 2.41 17.27
C TYR A 180 -5.80 3.82 16.75
N TRP A 181 -6.56 4.34 15.83
CA TRP A 181 -6.38 5.69 15.32
C TRP A 181 -7.22 6.71 16.07
N GLU A 182 -6.59 7.72 16.65
CA GLU A 182 -7.26 8.80 17.40
C GLU A 182 -7.51 10.05 16.57
N GLU A 183 -6.66 10.34 15.58
CA GLU A 183 -6.66 11.62 14.83
C GLU A 183 -7.06 11.48 13.37
N GLY A 184 -7.80 10.44 13.01
CA GLY A 184 -8.21 10.19 11.63
C GLY A 184 -7.15 9.44 10.83
N GLN A 185 -7.41 9.32 9.54
CA GLN A 185 -6.63 8.50 8.65
C GLN A 185 -5.27 9.13 8.29
N LYS A 186 -4.19 8.39 8.50
CA LYS A 186 -2.83 8.73 8.06
C LYS A 186 -2.38 7.82 6.92
N LEU A 187 -1.26 8.15 6.30
CA LEU A 187 -0.68 7.34 5.24
C LEU A 187 -0.27 5.96 5.75
N GLY A 188 -0.68 4.92 5.05
CA GLY A 188 -0.34 3.55 5.41
C GLY A 188 1.07 3.12 5.08
N TYR A 189 1.78 3.82 4.20
CA TYR A 189 3.12 3.45 3.75
C TYR A 189 3.93 4.67 3.36
N GLN A 190 5.14 4.74 3.88
CA GLN A 190 6.13 5.74 3.51
C GLN A 190 7.43 5.04 3.17
N ASP A 191 7.76 4.98 1.89
CA ASP A 191 9.04 4.51 1.40
C ASP A 191 9.87 5.68 0.88
N THR A 192 11.05 5.86 1.46
CA THR A 192 12.00 6.84 1.00
C THR A 192 13.19 6.13 0.36
N GLY A 193 13.01 5.69 -0.87
CA GLY A 193 14.10 5.12 -1.65
C GLY A 193 15.17 6.17 -1.96
N ALA A 194 16.41 5.88 -1.65
CA ALA A 194 17.54 6.75 -1.92
C ALA A 194 18.64 6.05 -2.72
N TRP A 195 19.23 6.79 -3.64
CA TRP A 195 20.41 6.35 -4.39
C TRP A 195 21.65 6.67 -3.59
N THR A 196 22.50 5.67 -3.38
CA THR A 196 23.77 5.82 -2.68
C THR A 196 24.94 5.41 -3.56
N LEU A 197 26.07 6.06 -3.37
CA LEU A 197 27.32 5.69 -4.01
C LEU A 197 28.23 5.02 -2.99
N MET A 198 28.70 3.83 -3.32
CA MET A 198 29.67 3.12 -2.47
C MET A 198 31.00 3.88 -2.44
N LYS A 199 31.60 4.00 -1.25
CA LYS A 199 32.92 4.64 -1.10
C LYS A 199 34.01 4.00 -1.97
N SER A 200 33.88 2.71 -2.26
CA SER A 200 34.79 1.95 -3.11
C SER A 200 34.55 2.10 -4.61
N THR A 201 33.51 2.85 -5.02
CA THR A 201 33.18 3.02 -6.45
C THR A 201 34.28 3.85 -7.13
N PRO A 202 34.87 3.37 -8.26
CA PRO A 202 35.83 4.15 -9.04
C PRO A 202 35.25 5.52 -9.44
N VAL A 203 36.10 6.56 -9.42
CA VAL A 203 35.69 7.95 -9.60
C VAL A 203 34.87 8.18 -10.87
N ASP A 204 35.29 7.60 -11.99
CA ASP A 204 34.58 7.77 -13.28
C ASP A 204 33.21 7.11 -13.27
N ARG A 205 33.08 5.96 -12.64
CA ARG A 205 31.79 5.28 -12.45
C ARG A 205 30.89 6.06 -11.48
N ALA A 206 31.46 6.62 -10.42
CA ALA A 206 30.73 7.46 -9.47
C ALA A 206 30.18 8.70 -10.15
N LYS A 207 30.97 9.38 -11.01
CA LYS A 207 30.51 10.51 -11.81
C LYS A 207 29.36 10.14 -12.76
N ALA A 208 29.49 9.02 -13.46
CA ALA A 208 28.44 8.54 -14.35
C ALA A 208 27.13 8.21 -13.59
N ALA A 209 27.26 7.50 -12.47
CA ALA A 209 26.10 7.18 -11.61
C ALA A 209 25.45 8.44 -11.04
N TRP A 210 26.22 9.44 -10.66
CA TRP A 210 25.70 10.71 -10.19
C TRP A 210 24.93 11.48 -11.28
N LEU A 211 25.48 11.56 -12.49
CA LEU A 211 24.79 12.17 -13.63
C LEU A 211 23.50 11.43 -13.98
N TYR A 212 23.51 10.12 -13.91
CA TYR A 212 22.29 9.32 -14.10
C TYR A 212 21.26 9.59 -13.00
N ALA A 213 21.68 9.64 -11.75
CA ALA A 213 20.77 9.96 -10.64
C ALA A 213 20.16 11.38 -10.81
N GLN A 214 20.96 12.36 -11.19
CA GLN A 214 20.46 13.71 -11.50
C GLN A 214 19.48 13.72 -12.66
N PHE A 215 19.74 12.94 -13.71
CA PHE A 215 18.83 12.82 -14.87
C PHE A 215 17.49 12.22 -14.44
N VAL A 216 17.47 11.06 -13.78
CA VAL A 216 16.22 10.36 -13.43
C VAL A 216 15.40 11.09 -12.36
N THR A 217 16.03 11.97 -11.58
CA THR A 217 15.35 12.80 -10.60
C THR A 217 15.11 14.24 -11.07
N SER A 218 15.45 14.58 -12.32
CA SER A 218 15.16 15.91 -12.87
C SER A 218 13.63 16.13 -12.97
N LYS A 219 13.20 17.40 -12.93
CA LYS A 219 11.77 17.77 -12.97
C LYS A 219 11.05 17.14 -14.16
N THR A 220 11.62 17.28 -15.35
CA THR A 220 11.00 16.76 -16.58
C THR A 220 10.87 15.24 -16.58
N VAL A 221 11.92 14.52 -16.16
CA VAL A 221 11.90 13.05 -16.14
C VAL A 221 11.00 12.54 -15.01
N SER A 222 11.04 13.18 -13.84
CA SER A 222 10.18 12.82 -12.72
C SER A 222 8.69 12.94 -13.07
N LEU A 223 8.29 14.07 -13.68
CA LEU A 223 6.93 14.26 -14.15
C LEU A 223 6.52 13.21 -15.19
N LYS A 224 7.37 12.93 -16.20
CA LYS A 224 7.09 11.89 -17.18
C LYS A 224 6.93 10.50 -16.57
N LYS A 225 7.73 10.17 -15.56
CA LYS A 225 7.58 8.90 -14.83
C LYS A 225 6.23 8.80 -14.12
N SER A 226 5.74 9.89 -13.56
CA SER A 226 4.42 9.90 -12.92
C SER A 226 3.28 9.60 -13.90
N HIS A 227 3.41 10.01 -15.16
CA HIS A 227 2.40 9.73 -16.20
C HIS A 227 2.30 8.24 -16.59
N VAL A 228 3.30 7.45 -16.24
CA VAL A 228 3.28 5.98 -16.42
C VAL A 228 3.10 5.25 -15.09
N GLY A 229 2.62 5.94 -14.07
CA GLY A 229 2.26 5.34 -12.78
C GLY A 229 3.40 5.18 -11.78
N LEU A 230 4.59 5.71 -12.05
CA LEU A 230 5.70 5.63 -11.11
C LEU A 230 5.62 6.72 -10.04
N THR A 231 6.22 6.45 -8.88
CA THR A 231 6.21 7.34 -7.72
C THR A 231 6.81 8.70 -8.04
N ILE A 232 6.08 9.75 -7.71
CA ILE A 232 6.52 11.13 -7.73
C ILE A 232 7.23 11.48 -6.44
N ILE A 233 8.26 12.34 -6.55
CA ILE A 233 9.10 12.73 -5.41
C ILE A 233 9.17 14.24 -5.22
N ARG A 234 8.46 15.02 -6.06
CA ARG A 234 8.52 16.48 -6.04
C ARG A 234 7.13 17.07 -5.89
N ASP A 235 7.01 18.05 -5.01
CA ASP A 235 5.80 18.87 -4.88
C ASP A 235 5.41 19.54 -6.22
N SER A 236 6.40 19.97 -7.00
CA SER A 236 6.17 20.55 -8.31
C SER A 236 5.52 19.59 -9.33
N ASP A 237 5.71 18.28 -9.17
CA ASP A 237 5.12 17.28 -10.05
C ASP A 237 3.67 17.02 -9.66
N ILE A 238 3.40 16.93 -8.34
CA ILE A 238 2.04 16.76 -7.80
C ILE A 238 1.15 17.94 -8.20
N ARG A 239 1.70 19.16 -8.17
CA ARG A 239 0.97 20.40 -8.50
C ARG A 239 0.91 20.69 -9.99
N HIS A 240 1.50 19.85 -10.82
CA HIS A 240 1.47 20.06 -12.28
C HIS A 240 0.12 19.62 -12.83
N GLU A 241 -0.49 20.45 -13.68
CA GLU A 241 -1.80 20.21 -14.27
C GLU A 241 -1.92 18.83 -14.91
N SER A 242 -0.93 18.47 -15.73
CA SER A 242 -0.90 17.18 -16.42
C SER A 242 -0.84 15.94 -15.48
N PHE A 243 -0.36 16.11 -14.23
CA PHE A 243 -0.43 15.04 -13.25
C PHE A 243 -1.87 14.79 -12.81
N SER A 244 -2.62 15.83 -12.51
CA SER A 244 -4.03 15.74 -12.12
C SER A 244 -4.89 15.16 -13.24
N GLU A 245 -4.69 15.63 -14.47
CA GLU A 245 -5.38 15.10 -15.66
C GLU A 245 -5.13 13.60 -15.82
N ARG A 246 -3.86 13.19 -15.78
CA ARG A 246 -3.49 11.78 -15.92
C ARG A 246 -3.99 10.91 -14.76
N SER A 247 -4.04 11.45 -13.55
CA SER A 247 -4.59 10.76 -12.39
C SER A 247 -6.05 10.41 -12.58
N VAL A 248 -6.86 11.35 -13.08
CA VAL A 248 -8.29 11.11 -13.38
C VAL A 248 -8.46 10.04 -14.46
N GLU A 249 -7.67 10.08 -15.53
CA GLU A 249 -7.69 9.06 -16.59
C GLU A 249 -7.38 7.66 -16.08
N LEU A 250 -6.53 7.55 -15.07
CA LEU A 250 -6.15 6.28 -14.43
C LEU A 250 -7.07 5.86 -13.28
N GLY A 251 -8.28 6.41 -13.19
CA GLY A 251 -9.24 6.07 -12.13
C GLY A 251 -8.85 6.61 -10.75
N GLY A 252 -7.95 7.55 -10.74
CA GLY A 252 -7.53 8.26 -9.53
C GLY A 252 -8.57 9.21 -9.00
N LEU A 253 -8.20 9.84 -7.92
CA LEU A 253 -8.99 10.72 -7.08
C LEU A 253 -9.23 12.08 -7.74
#